data_fb999a1727e8e96b2026929b84194194
#
_entry.id   fb999a1727e8e96b2026929b84194194
#
_cell.length_a   1.000
_cell.length_b   1.000
_cell.length_c   1.000
_cell.angle_alpha   90.00
_cell.angle_beta   90.00
_cell.angle_gamma   90.00
#
_symmetry.space_group_name_H-M   'P 1'
#
loop_
_entity.id
_entity.type
_entity.pdbx_description
1 polymer ?
#
loop_
_entity_poly.entity_id
_entity_poly.type
_entity_poly.pdbx_seq_one_letter_code
_entity_poly.pdbx_strand_id
1 'polypeptide(L)'
;MRNYGIDIAKISVIPNGLQDMSDRLDSIALRKKWNLSAEEKIILFAGRFDEIKGILFLIKAFRNVLKIYSNCRLIMAGSGNYDICFQEAKDICTKITFTGLLNKKDLNEIYQIADIGIVPSLFEPFGYVAIEMMMHELPVVATTTSGLNEVVNNACGLKIPLTILSESVEIDVMLLSEKIIYLLQHPIEAKLMGQNGRKRYLDNYASEIFRINMVKTYNSLFQ
;
A
#
# COMPACT_ATOMS: atom_id res chain seq x y z
N MET A 1 -20.99 7.38 15.90
CA MET A 1 -21.01 7.22 17.38
C MET A 1 -21.87 8.29 18.07
N ARG A 2 -21.91 9.54 17.60
CA ARG A 2 -22.82 10.58 18.18
C ARG A 2 -24.30 10.16 18.27
N ASN A 3 -24.76 9.27 17.39
CA ASN A 3 -26.16 8.83 17.35
C ASN A 3 -26.53 7.79 18.42
N TYR A 4 -25.57 7.29 19.21
CA TYR A 4 -25.83 6.28 20.24
C TYR A 4 -25.80 6.84 21.66
N GLY A 5 -25.74 8.17 21.84
CA GLY A 5 -25.74 8.82 23.16
C GLY A 5 -24.50 8.57 24.01
N ILE A 6 -23.41 8.07 23.40
CA ILE A 6 -22.15 7.83 24.11
C ILE A 6 -21.35 9.14 24.16
N ASP A 7 -20.92 9.53 25.35
CA ASP A 7 -20.05 10.67 25.56
C ASP A 7 -18.70 10.43 24.87
N ILE A 8 -18.32 11.34 23.97
CA ILE A 8 -17.06 11.26 23.20
C ILE A 8 -15.84 11.25 24.13
N ALA A 9 -15.90 11.90 25.28
CA ALA A 9 -14.82 11.90 26.27
C ALA A 9 -14.52 10.50 26.85
N LYS A 10 -15.48 9.57 26.73
CA LYS A 10 -15.33 8.17 27.16
C LYS A 10 -14.84 7.24 26.05
N ILE A 11 -14.52 7.76 24.87
CA ILE A 11 -14.09 6.96 23.72
C ILE A 11 -12.62 7.22 23.47
N SER A 12 -11.80 6.15 23.54
CA SER A 12 -10.40 6.16 23.10
C SER A 12 -10.26 5.36 21.84
N VAL A 13 -9.62 5.94 20.82
CA VAL A 13 -9.28 5.21 19.57
C VAL A 13 -7.82 4.83 19.64
N ILE A 14 -7.55 3.52 19.59
CA ILE A 14 -6.21 2.96 19.59
C ILE A 14 -6.00 2.23 18.26
N PRO A 15 -5.16 2.75 17.35
CA PRO A 15 -4.85 2.06 16.10
C PRO A 15 -4.21 0.69 16.37
N ASN A 16 -4.54 -0.29 15.54
CA ASN A 16 -3.88 -1.61 15.61
C ASN A 16 -2.38 -1.49 15.36
N GLY A 17 -1.60 -2.30 16.10
CA GLY A 17 -0.16 -2.38 15.94
C GLY A 17 0.28 -3.55 15.06
N LEU A 18 1.37 -3.37 14.34
CA LEU A 18 2.06 -4.42 13.59
C LEU A 18 3.45 -4.65 14.16
N GLN A 19 3.85 -5.92 14.20
CA GLN A 19 5.22 -6.28 14.55
C GLN A 19 6.16 -5.85 13.44
N ASP A 20 7.30 -5.28 13.79
CA ASP A 20 8.33 -4.91 12.82
C ASP A 20 8.96 -6.17 12.21
N MET A 21 8.97 -6.21 10.89
CA MET A 21 9.54 -7.30 10.09
C MET A 21 10.51 -6.77 9.03
N SER A 22 10.98 -5.54 9.16
CA SER A 22 11.80 -4.85 8.17
C SER A 22 13.31 -5.10 8.34
N ASP A 23 13.71 -6.24 8.88
CA ASP A 23 15.12 -6.63 8.91
C ASP A 23 15.72 -6.54 7.51
N ARG A 24 16.80 -5.77 7.36
CA ARG A 24 17.41 -5.52 6.06
C ARG A 24 18.05 -6.79 5.50
N LEU A 25 17.62 -7.16 4.31
CA LEU A 25 18.15 -8.28 3.54
C LEU A 25 18.99 -7.74 2.36
N ASP A 26 19.81 -8.60 1.79
CA ASP A 26 20.58 -8.26 0.59
C ASP A 26 19.64 -8.12 -0.63
N SER A 27 19.41 -6.89 -1.04
CA SER A 27 18.50 -6.56 -2.16
C SER A 27 18.97 -7.16 -3.50
N ILE A 28 20.28 -7.35 -3.71
CA ILE A 28 20.82 -7.96 -4.93
C ILE A 28 20.46 -9.44 -4.96
N ALA A 29 20.69 -10.14 -3.84
CA ALA A 29 20.34 -11.54 -3.71
C ALA A 29 18.82 -11.76 -3.85
N LEU A 30 18.01 -10.88 -3.26
CA LEU A 30 16.55 -10.94 -3.39
C LEU A 30 16.07 -10.70 -4.82
N ARG A 31 16.58 -9.69 -5.53
CA ARG A 31 16.22 -9.44 -6.93
C ARG A 31 16.57 -10.64 -7.80
N LYS A 32 17.74 -11.28 -7.56
CA LYS A 32 18.13 -12.53 -8.25
C LYS A 32 17.16 -13.68 -7.94
N LYS A 33 16.80 -13.88 -6.67
CA LYS A 33 15.83 -14.92 -6.24
C LYS A 33 14.51 -14.75 -6.97
N TRP A 34 14.02 -13.51 -7.09
CA TRP A 34 12.74 -13.17 -7.73
C TRP A 34 12.85 -12.96 -9.24
N ASN A 35 14.01 -13.28 -9.85
CA ASN A 35 14.28 -13.13 -11.29
C ASN A 35 13.97 -11.70 -11.81
N LEU A 36 14.38 -10.68 -11.06
CA LEU A 36 14.20 -9.27 -11.36
C LEU A 36 15.52 -8.63 -11.76
N SER A 37 15.48 -7.77 -12.79
CA SER A 37 16.65 -6.99 -13.18
C SER A 37 17.02 -5.95 -12.11
N ALA A 38 18.32 -5.67 -11.96
CA ALA A 38 18.82 -4.67 -11.04
C ALA A 38 18.27 -3.25 -11.36
N GLU A 39 18.10 -2.96 -12.64
CA GLU A 39 17.69 -1.63 -13.14
C GLU A 39 16.15 -1.48 -13.26
N GLU A 40 15.39 -2.58 -13.18
CA GLU A 40 13.94 -2.55 -13.34
C GLU A 40 13.27 -1.97 -12.09
N LYS A 41 12.40 -0.97 -12.26
CA LYS A 41 11.62 -0.41 -11.17
C LYS A 41 10.44 -1.28 -10.82
N ILE A 42 10.25 -1.54 -9.53
CA ILE A 42 9.23 -2.45 -9.04
C ILE A 42 8.10 -1.67 -8.39
N ILE A 43 6.92 -1.79 -8.97
CA ILE A 43 5.66 -1.29 -8.45
C ILE A 43 4.95 -2.47 -7.80
N LEU A 44 4.56 -2.35 -6.53
CA LEU A 44 3.99 -3.46 -5.76
C LEU A 44 2.54 -3.19 -5.40
N PHE A 45 1.69 -4.14 -5.68
CA PHE A 45 0.37 -4.33 -5.09
C PHE A 45 0.38 -5.61 -4.24
N ALA A 46 -0.17 -5.54 -3.02
CA ALA A 46 -0.40 -6.72 -2.18
C ALA A 46 -1.85 -6.73 -1.70
N GLY A 47 -2.54 -7.88 -1.86
CA GLY A 47 -3.93 -8.00 -1.44
C GLY A 47 -4.73 -9.00 -2.25
N ARG A 48 -6.03 -9.06 -1.97
CA ARG A 48 -6.96 -9.90 -2.73
C ARG A 48 -7.20 -9.30 -4.12
N PHE A 49 -7.37 -10.18 -5.11
CA PHE A 49 -7.71 -9.78 -6.48
C PHE A 49 -9.23 -9.73 -6.62
N ASP A 50 -9.82 -8.65 -6.11
CA ASP A 50 -11.24 -8.34 -6.22
C ASP A 50 -11.46 -6.87 -6.61
N GLU A 51 -12.69 -6.52 -6.98
CA GLU A 51 -13.05 -5.18 -7.41
C GLU A 51 -12.84 -4.13 -6.32
N ILE A 52 -13.12 -4.50 -5.06
CA ILE A 52 -12.99 -3.59 -3.90
C ILE A 52 -11.55 -3.12 -3.73
N LYS A 53 -10.57 -3.95 -4.13
CA LYS A 53 -9.14 -3.61 -4.08
C LYS A 53 -8.66 -2.80 -5.28
N GLY A 54 -9.54 -2.46 -6.22
CA GLY A 54 -9.26 -1.56 -7.33
C GLY A 54 -8.24 -2.09 -8.34
N ILE A 55 -8.08 -3.42 -8.43
CA ILE A 55 -7.04 -4.06 -9.24
C ILE A 55 -7.14 -3.73 -10.73
N LEU A 56 -8.36 -3.60 -11.28
CA LEU A 56 -8.54 -3.28 -12.70
C LEU A 56 -8.12 -1.84 -13.00
N PHE A 57 -8.40 -0.90 -12.09
CA PHE A 57 -7.91 0.48 -12.20
C PHE A 57 -6.38 0.52 -12.18
N LEU A 58 -5.75 -0.29 -11.33
CA LEU A 58 -4.29 -0.39 -11.25
C LEU A 58 -3.68 -0.92 -12.56
N ILE A 59 -4.23 -2.00 -13.13
CA ILE A 59 -3.73 -2.57 -14.39
C ILE A 59 -3.88 -1.55 -15.52
N LYS A 60 -5.01 -0.85 -15.61
CA LYS A 60 -5.23 0.24 -16.58
C LYS A 60 -4.23 1.39 -16.39
N ALA A 61 -3.99 1.81 -15.14
CA ALA A 61 -3.02 2.85 -14.83
C ALA A 61 -1.59 2.40 -15.17
N PHE A 62 -1.23 1.17 -14.86
CA PHE A 62 0.09 0.62 -15.19
C PHE A 62 0.34 0.56 -16.69
N ARG A 63 -0.67 0.29 -17.51
CA ARG A 63 -0.57 0.40 -18.98
C ARG A 63 -0.16 1.80 -19.43
N ASN A 64 -0.68 2.85 -18.78
CA ASN A 64 -0.28 4.23 -19.06
C ASN A 64 1.13 4.52 -18.53
N VAL A 65 1.50 3.99 -17.38
CA VAL A 65 2.87 4.10 -16.84
C VAL A 65 3.89 3.54 -17.83
N LEU A 66 3.64 2.37 -18.41
CA LEU A 66 4.56 1.72 -19.36
C LEU A 66 4.80 2.54 -20.65
N LYS A 67 3.88 3.40 -21.06
CA LYS A 67 4.07 4.31 -22.20
C LYS A 67 5.15 5.38 -21.95
N ILE A 68 5.33 5.76 -20.68
CA ILE A 68 6.25 6.83 -20.26
C ILE A 68 7.51 6.25 -19.62
N TYR A 69 7.35 5.17 -18.84
CA TYR A 69 8.43 4.53 -18.10
C TYR A 69 8.40 3.02 -18.34
N SER A 70 9.06 2.58 -19.40
CA SER A 70 9.00 1.19 -19.88
C SER A 70 9.85 0.21 -19.06
N ASN A 71 10.87 0.71 -18.32
CA ASN A 71 11.75 -0.13 -17.50
C ASN A 71 11.19 -0.31 -16.08
N CYS A 72 9.96 -0.80 -16.00
CA CYS A 72 9.32 -1.12 -14.73
C CYS A 72 8.49 -2.41 -14.85
N ARG A 73 8.16 -2.97 -13.70
CA ARG A 73 7.34 -4.17 -13.53
C ARG A 73 6.31 -3.94 -12.43
N LEU A 74 5.10 -4.41 -12.65
CA LEU A 74 4.09 -4.51 -11.62
C LEU A 74 4.13 -5.91 -11.00
N ILE A 75 4.38 -6.00 -9.70
CA ILE A 75 4.23 -7.24 -8.92
C ILE A 75 2.87 -7.18 -8.23
N MET A 76 2.05 -8.19 -8.48
CA MET A 76 0.75 -8.39 -7.85
C MET A 76 0.83 -9.59 -6.92
N ALA A 77 0.99 -9.34 -5.62
CA ALA A 77 1.11 -10.35 -4.58
C ALA A 77 -0.26 -10.61 -3.93
N GLY A 78 -0.77 -11.83 -4.06
CA GLY A 78 -2.06 -12.20 -3.50
C GLY A 78 -2.82 -13.22 -4.32
N SER A 79 -4.11 -13.34 -4.05
CA SER A 79 -4.98 -14.30 -4.73
C SER A 79 -6.38 -13.73 -4.92
N GLY A 80 -7.15 -14.33 -5.82
CA GLY A 80 -8.52 -13.92 -6.12
C GLY A 80 -8.91 -14.21 -7.57
N ASN A 81 -9.59 -13.29 -8.22
CA ASN A 81 -10.07 -13.46 -9.58
C ASN A 81 -8.94 -13.18 -10.60
N TYR A 82 -8.17 -14.20 -10.91
CA TYR A 82 -7.08 -14.11 -11.90
C TYR A 82 -7.60 -13.89 -13.33
N ASP A 83 -8.75 -14.46 -13.68
CA ASP A 83 -9.27 -14.39 -15.05
C ASP A 83 -9.51 -12.94 -15.47
N ILE A 84 -10.13 -12.15 -14.60
CA ILE A 84 -10.36 -10.72 -14.85
C ILE A 84 -9.02 -9.97 -14.98
N CYS A 85 -8.05 -10.28 -14.09
CA CYS A 85 -6.72 -9.67 -14.15
C CYS A 85 -6.01 -10.00 -15.45
N PHE A 86 -6.00 -11.27 -15.87
CA PHE A 86 -5.36 -11.70 -17.12
C PHE A 86 -6.04 -11.13 -18.36
N GLN A 87 -7.37 -11.03 -18.35
CA GLN A 87 -8.10 -10.40 -19.45
C GLN A 87 -7.74 -8.92 -19.59
N GLU A 88 -7.70 -8.18 -18.48
CA GLU A 88 -7.32 -6.76 -18.51
C GLU A 88 -5.84 -6.56 -18.86
N ALA A 89 -4.97 -7.49 -18.49
CA ALA A 89 -3.52 -7.38 -18.66
C ALA A 89 -2.95 -7.93 -19.97
N LYS A 90 -3.78 -8.45 -20.89
CA LYS A 90 -3.35 -9.21 -22.10
C LYS A 90 -2.17 -8.60 -22.85
N ASP A 91 -2.23 -7.31 -23.11
CA ASP A 91 -1.26 -6.54 -23.91
C ASP A 91 0.03 -6.20 -23.13
N ILE A 92 0.00 -6.28 -21.82
CA ILE A 92 1.11 -5.93 -20.92
C ILE A 92 1.52 -7.05 -19.97
N CYS A 93 1.04 -8.28 -20.20
CA CYS A 93 1.23 -9.42 -19.30
C CYS A 93 2.70 -9.73 -18.99
N THR A 94 3.62 -9.51 -19.95
CA THR A 94 5.07 -9.69 -19.76
C THR A 94 5.69 -8.72 -18.75
N LYS A 95 5.00 -7.64 -18.41
CA LYS A 95 5.41 -6.60 -17.45
C LYS A 95 4.71 -6.74 -16.09
N ILE A 96 3.84 -7.74 -15.93
CA ILE A 96 3.15 -8.02 -14.67
C ILE A 96 3.57 -9.40 -14.17
N THR A 97 3.93 -9.46 -12.89
CA THR A 97 4.21 -10.72 -12.20
C THR A 97 3.12 -10.98 -11.17
N PHE A 98 2.36 -12.05 -11.36
CA PHE A 98 1.41 -12.55 -10.37
C PHE A 98 2.10 -13.59 -9.52
N THR A 99 2.33 -13.31 -8.24
CA THR A 99 3.11 -14.21 -7.37
C THR A 99 2.27 -15.32 -6.75
N GLY A 100 0.94 -15.19 -6.79
CA GLY A 100 0.08 -15.99 -5.93
C GLY A 100 0.13 -15.50 -4.47
N LEU A 101 -0.50 -16.28 -3.60
CA LEU A 101 -0.48 -16.00 -2.17
C LEU A 101 0.91 -16.30 -1.61
N LEU A 102 1.56 -15.29 -1.05
CA LEU A 102 2.86 -15.41 -0.43
C LEU A 102 2.73 -15.62 1.09
N ASN A 103 3.66 -16.38 1.67
CA ASN A 103 3.84 -16.39 3.11
C ASN A 103 4.46 -15.05 3.59
N LYS A 104 4.47 -14.81 4.89
CA LYS A 104 4.96 -13.56 5.48
C LYS A 104 6.42 -13.26 5.13
N LYS A 105 7.28 -14.30 5.08
CA LYS A 105 8.70 -14.14 4.75
C LYS A 105 8.88 -13.68 3.32
N ASP A 106 8.25 -14.37 2.36
CA ASP A 106 8.39 -14.04 0.94
C ASP A 106 7.76 -12.67 0.62
N LEU A 107 6.64 -12.33 1.25
CA LEU A 107 6.03 -10.99 1.11
C LEU A 107 6.96 -9.89 1.66
N ASN A 108 7.60 -10.13 2.81
CA ASN A 108 8.59 -9.23 3.39
C ASN A 108 9.78 -8.99 2.46
N GLU A 109 10.26 -10.03 1.76
CA GLU A 109 11.32 -9.90 0.77
C GLU A 109 10.89 -8.99 -0.41
N ILE A 110 9.65 -9.14 -0.89
CA ILE A 110 9.12 -8.31 -1.99
C ILE A 110 8.97 -6.85 -1.56
N TYR A 111 8.49 -6.57 -0.34
CA TYR A 111 8.45 -5.21 0.18
C TYR A 111 9.83 -4.54 0.15
N GLN A 112 10.91 -5.27 0.44
CA GLN A 112 12.27 -4.71 0.50
C GLN A 112 12.89 -4.40 -0.87
N ILE A 113 12.40 -5.00 -1.94
CA ILE A 113 12.91 -4.77 -3.30
C ILE A 113 11.98 -3.92 -4.16
N ALA A 114 10.80 -3.61 -3.67
CA ALA A 114 9.88 -2.71 -4.35
C ALA A 114 10.36 -1.24 -4.26
N ASP A 115 10.01 -0.44 -5.26
CA ASP A 115 10.31 0.99 -5.30
C ASP A 115 9.09 1.83 -4.90
N ILE A 116 7.87 1.34 -5.18
CA ILE A 116 6.60 2.04 -4.91
C ILE A 116 5.55 1.01 -4.49
N GLY A 117 4.80 1.33 -3.44
CA GLY A 117 3.63 0.56 -3.02
C GLY A 117 2.32 1.22 -3.48
N ILE A 118 1.39 0.40 -3.98
CA ILE A 118 0.09 0.90 -4.47
C ILE A 118 -1.05 0.23 -3.68
N VAL A 119 -1.95 1.05 -3.13
CA VAL A 119 -3.16 0.58 -2.43
C VAL A 119 -4.39 1.29 -3.02
N PRO A 120 -4.87 0.84 -4.18
CA PRO A 120 -5.94 1.50 -4.94
C PRO A 120 -7.33 1.01 -4.52
N SER A 121 -7.53 0.77 -3.22
CA SER A 121 -8.78 0.20 -2.71
C SER A 121 -9.95 1.17 -2.86
N LEU A 122 -11.11 0.69 -3.30
CA LEU A 122 -12.37 1.43 -3.28
C LEU A 122 -12.95 1.50 -1.87
N PHE A 123 -12.63 0.49 -1.05
CA PHE A 123 -12.99 0.45 0.36
C PHE A 123 -11.88 -0.23 1.17
N GLU A 124 -11.41 0.44 2.22
CA GLU A 124 -10.38 -0.06 3.11
C GLU A 124 -10.63 0.45 4.54
N PRO A 125 -11.06 -0.41 5.47
CA PRO A 125 -11.40 0.01 6.83
C PRO A 125 -10.22 0.52 7.65
N PHE A 126 -9.02 -0.02 7.45
CA PHE A 126 -7.83 0.35 8.22
C PHE A 126 -6.61 0.59 7.34
N GLY A 127 -6.21 -0.37 6.50
CA GLY A 127 -5.06 -0.21 5.59
C GLY A 127 -3.78 -0.90 6.07
N TYR A 128 -3.89 -2.15 6.54
CA TYR A 128 -2.72 -2.94 6.98
C TYR A 128 -1.61 -2.98 5.94
N VAL A 129 -1.94 -3.19 4.67
CA VAL A 129 -0.97 -3.25 3.58
C VAL A 129 -0.21 -1.94 3.41
N ALA A 130 -0.89 -0.79 3.54
CA ALA A 130 -0.22 0.50 3.51
C ALA A 130 0.76 0.68 4.68
N ILE A 131 0.40 0.18 5.87
CA ILE A 131 1.28 0.19 7.04
C ILE A 131 2.48 -0.73 6.84
N GLU A 132 2.29 -1.92 6.24
CA GLU A 132 3.37 -2.84 5.88
C GLU A 132 4.33 -2.21 4.86
N MET A 133 3.82 -1.52 3.84
CA MET A 133 4.62 -0.76 2.89
C MET A 133 5.42 0.35 3.57
N MET A 134 4.78 1.13 4.45
CA MET A 134 5.46 2.17 5.24
C MET A 134 6.51 1.58 6.19
N MET A 135 6.27 0.42 6.78
CA MET A 135 7.25 -0.32 7.59
C MET A 135 8.55 -0.58 6.81
N HIS A 136 8.47 -0.81 5.50
CA HIS A 136 9.59 -1.11 4.62
C HIS A 136 10.11 0.12 3.85
N GLU A 137 9.81 1.33 4.31
CA GLU A 137 10.25 2.57 3.67
C GLU A 137 9.74 2.74 2.22
N LEU A 138 8.63 2.11 1.83
CA LEU A 138 8.03 2.33 0.52
C LEU A 138 7.19 3.61 0.52
N PRO A 139 7.36 4.49 -0.47
CA PRO A 139 6.39 5.53 -0.75
C PRO A 139 5.08 4.88 -1.21
N VAL A 140 3.96 5.35 -0.69
CA VAL A 140 2.66 4.73 -0.95
C VAL A 140 1.79 5.63 -1.84
N VAL A 141 1.24 5.07 -2.93
CA VAL A 141 0.14 5.70 -3.65
C VAL A 141 -1.16 5.02 -3.22
N ALA A 142 -2.07 5.77 -2.61
CA ALA A 142 -3.28 5.21 -2.02
C ALA A 142 -4.52 6.05 -2.32
N THR A 143 -5.67 5.42 -2.40
CA THR A 143 -6.96 6.09 -2.49
C THR A 143 -7.36 6.74 -1.16
N THR A 144 -8.23 7.75 -1.20
CA THR A 144 -8.73 8.45 -0.01
C THR A 144 -9.93 7.75 0.64
N THR A 145 -9.88 6.41 0.77
CA THR A 145 -10.86 5.70 1.60
C THR A 145 -10.66 6.04 3.08
N SER A 146 -11.67 5.78 3.92
CA SER A 146 -11.62 6.16 5.34
C SER A 146 -10.33 5.72 6.05
N GLY A 147 -9.99 4.45 6.02
CA GLY A 147 -8.79 3.92 6.68
C GLY A 147 -7.48 4.41 6.05
N LEU A 148 -7.38 4.37 4.72
CA LEU A 148 -6.17 4.84 4.03
C LEU A 148 -5.94 6.33 4.19
N ASN A 149 -7.02 7.12 4.28
CA ASN A 149 -6.90 8.57 4.48
C ASN A 149 -6.31 8.93 5.85
N GLU A 150 -6.52 8.08 6.84
CA GLU A 150 -5.91 8.21 8.17
C GLU A 150 -4.47 7.69 8.18
N VAL A 151 -4.22 6.55 7.56
CA VAL A 151 -2.91 5.87 7.56
C VAL A 151 -1.89 6.62 6.72
N VAL A 152 -2.22 6.95 5.48
CA VAL A 152 -1.32 7.62 4.53
C VAL A 152 -1.56 9.12 4.57
N ASN A 153 -0.53 9.90 4.92
CA ASN A 153 -0.56 11.36 4.81
C ASN A 153 0.36 11.84 3.67
N ASN A 154 0.32 13.14 3.37
CA ASN A 154 1.09 13.71 2.26
C ASN A 154 2.61 13.67 2.45
N ALA A 155 3.10 13.41 3.67
CA ALA A 155 4.53 13.26 3.92
C ALA A 155 5.06 11.87 3.55
N CYS A 156 4.20 10.83 3.58
CA CYS A 156 4.59 9.45 3.34
C CYS A 156 4.01 8.82 2.07
N GLY A 157 3.18 9.55 1.32
CA GLY A 157 2.60 9.03 0.09
C GLY A 157 1.76 10.04 -0.68
N LEU A 158 1.27 9.60 -1.82
CA LEU A 158 0.40 10.38 -2.70
C LEU A 158 -1.02 9.82 -2.66
N LYS A 159 -2.00 10.71 -2.63
CA LYS A 159 -3.41 10.36 -2.48
C LYS A 159 -4.17 10.50 -3.80
N ILE A 160 -5.07 9.56 -4.04
CA ILE A 160 -5.99 9.54 -5.17
C ILE A 160 -7.41 9.68 -4.62
N PRO A 161 -8.10 10.80 -4.88
CA PRO A 161 -9.51 10.94 -4.54
C PRO A 161 -10.36 9.89 -5.25
N LEU A 162 -11.39 9.39 -4.58
CA LEU A 162 -12.40 8.55 -5.20
C LEU A 162 -13.50 9.41 -5.82
N THR A 163 -13.94 9.04 -7.01
CA THR A 163 -15.11 9.61 -7.64
C THR A 163 -16.32 8.77 -7.26
N ILE A 164 -17.28 9.37 -6.56
CA ILE A 164 -18.51 8.71 -6.15
C ILE A 164 -19.58 9.06 -7.18
N LEU A 165 -20.04 8.04 -7.90
CA LEU A 165 -21.15 8.10 -8.85
C LEU A 165 -22.43 7.54 -8.19
N SER A 166 -23.58 7.67 -8.85
CA SER A 166 -24.87 7.18 -8.31
C SER A 166 -24.87 5.66 -8.03
N GLU A 167 -24.14 4.88 -8.82
CA GLU A 167 -24.15 3.41 -8.75
C GLU A 167 -22.76 2.78 -8.60
N SER A 168 -21.69 3.58 -8.65
CA SER A 168 -20.32 3.08 -8.56
C SER A 168 -19.39 4.04 -7.83
N VAL A 169 -18.26 3.50 -7.42
CA VAL A 169 -17.11 4.27 -6.93
C VAL A 169 -15.95 4.00 -7.87
N GLU A 170 -15.31 5.04 -8.35
CA GLU A 170 -14.26 4.94 -9.35
C GLU A 170 -12.96 5.60 -8.93
N ILE A 171 -11.87 5.13 -9.52
CA ILE A 171 -10.54 5.70 -9.39
C ILE A 171 -10.19 6.35 -10.72
N ASP A 172 -9.75 7.59 -10.68
CA ASP A 172 -9.19 8.26 -11.85
C ASP A 172 -7.88 7.54 -12.26
N VAL A 173 -7.97 6.77 -13.34
CA VAL A 173 -6.86 5.97 -13.88
C VAL A 173 -5.71 6.86 -14.35
N MET A 174 -6.02 8.03 -14.91
CA MET A 174 -4.98 8.97 -15.38
C MET A 174 -4.24 9.54 -14.19
N LEU A 175 -4.95 10.04 -13.18
CA LEU A 175 -4.34 10.56 -11.96
C LEU A 175 -3.51 9.49 -11.23
N LEU A 176 -4.00 8.23 -11.15
CA LEU A 176 -3.25 7.13 -10.57
C LEU A 176 -1.94 6.88 -11.33
N SER A 177 -1.99 6.86 -12.67
CA SER A 177 -0.79 6.70 -13.49
C SER A 177 0.18 7.87 -13.34
N GLU A 178 -0.29 9.10 -13.30
CA GLU A 178 0.53 10.31 -13.07
C GLU A 178 1.26 10.28 -11.74
N LYS A 179 0.59 9.86 -10.64
CA LYS A 179 1.23 9.74 -9.33
C LYS A 179 2.31 8.66 -9.29
N ILE A 180 2.10 7.53 -9.97
CA ILE A 180 3.12 6.48 -10.11
C ILE A 180 4.31 7.01 -10.93
N ILE A 181 4.07 7.61 -12.08
CA ILE A 181 5.12 8.19 -12.95
C ILE A 181 5.92 9.24 -12.18
N TYR A 182 5.23 10.10 -11.42
CA TYR A 182 5.88 11.13 -10.61
C TYR A 182 6.92 10.53 -9.66
N LEU A 183 6.55 9.50 -8.89
CA LEU A 183 7.47 8.85 -7.95
C LEU A 183 8.65 8.15 -8.68
N LEU A 184 8.40 7.56 -9.85
CA LEU A 184 9.46 6.94 -10.66
C LEU A 184 10.47 7.98 -11.18
N GLN A 185 10.01 9.17 -11.51
CA GLN A 185 10.83 10.26 -12.04
C GLN A 185 11.51 11.11 -10.95
N HIS A 186 11.00 11.04 -9.69
CA HIS A 186 11.51 11.82 -8.56
C HIS A 186 12.03 10.90 -7.42
N PRO A 187 13.10 10.11 -7.67
CA PRO A 187 13.55 9.08 -6.73
C PRO A 187 14.00 9.64 -5.37
N ILE A 188 14.48 10.88 -5.31
CA ILE A 188 14.87 11.51 -4.05
C ILE A 188 13.64 11.79 -3.19
N GLU A 189 12.57 12.33 -3.78
CA GLU A 189 11.32 12.59 -3.07
C GLU A 189 10.62 11.29 -2.68
N ALA A 190 10.60 10.30 -3.57
CA ALA A 190 10.08 8.97 -3.31
C ALA A 190 10.77 8.33 -2.09
N LYS A 191 12.11 8.41 -2.03
CA LYS A 191 12.89 7.93 -0.90
C LYS A 191 12.55 8.67 0.41
N LEU A 192 12.43 10.00 0.34
CA LEU A 192 12.06 10.80 1.53
C LEU A 192 10.65 10.45 2.01
N MET A 193 9.69 10.26 1.10
CA MET A 193 8.34 9.79 1.45
C MET A 193 8.38 8.42 2.13
N GLY A 194 9.18 7.49 1.63
CA GLY A 194 9.36 6.17 2.25
C GLY A 194 9.92 6.28 3.67
N GLN A 195 10.95 7.09 3.88
CA GLN A 195 11.53 7.33 5.22
C GLN A 195 10.51 7.96 6.18
N ASN A 196 9.72 8.92 5.71
CA ASN A 196 8.62 9.51 6.49
C ASN A 196 7.54 8.47 6.81
N GLY A 197 7.27 7.55 5.88
CA GLY A 197 6.37 6.41 6.09
C GLY A 197 6.88 5.52 7.22
N ARG A 198 8.15 5.16 7.19
CA ARG A 198 8.79 4.37 8.24
C ARG A 198 8.70 5.05 9.60
N LYS A 199 9.01 6.33 9.67
CA LYS A 199 8.86 7.10 10.91
C LYS A 199 7.42 7.06 11.41
N ARG A 200 6.44 7.30 10.52
CA ARG A 200 5.02 7.27 10.87
C ARG A 200 4.57 5.90 11.37
N TYR A 201 5.08 4.80 10.75
CA TYR A 201 4.85 3.44 11.25
C TYR A 201 5.36 3.29 12.69
N LEU A 202 6.61 3.68 12.95
CA LEU A 202 7.23 3.56 14.28
C LEU A 202 6.49 4.38 15.33
N ASP A 203 6.04 5.58 14.99
CA ASP A 203 5.40 6.50 15.91
C ASP A 203 3.93 6.13 16.23
N ASN A 204 3.23 5.41 15.32
CA ASN A 204 1.78 5.22 15.45
C ASN A 204 1.30 3.77 15.33
N TYR A 205 2.01 2.91 14.60
CA TYR A 205 1.53 1.59 14.18
C TYR A 205 2.42 0.44 14.59
N ALA A 206 3.56 0.68 15.25
CA ALA A 206 4.36 -0.38 15.82
C ALA A 206 3.61 -1.09 16.96
N SER A 207 3.77 -2.40 17.08
CA SER A 207 3.10 -3.21 18.12
C SER A 207 3.39 -2.71 19.54
N GLU A 208 4.56 -2.14 19.78
CA GLU A 208 4.92 -1.55 21.07
C GLU A 208 4.08 -0.31 21.40
N ILE A 209 3.84 0.57 20.42
CA ILE A 209 2.97 1.75 20.58
C ILE A 209 1.54 1.32 20.89
N PHE A 210 1.03 0.32 20.19
CA PHE A 210 -0.28 -0.27 20.49
C PHE A 210 -0.34 -0.77 21.94
N ARG A 211 0.68 -1.54 22.37
CA ARG A 211 0.77 -2.07 23.75
C ARG A 211 0.77 -0.95 24.80
N ILE A 212 1.60 0.09 24.59
CA ILE A 212 1.68 1.24 25.49
C ILE A 212 0.32 1.94 25.62
N ASN A 213 -0.34 2.21 24.50
CA ASN A 213 -1.63 2.89 24.47
C ASN A 213 -2.73 2.05 25.15
N MET A 214 -2.74 0.72 24.93
CA MET A 214 -3.66 -0.19 25.60
C MET A 214 -3.48 -0.17 27.13
N VAL A 215 -2.23 -0.32 27.60
CA VAL A 215 -1.93 -0.30 29.04
C VAL A 215 -2.33 1.04 29.65
N LYS A 216 -2.03 2.17 28.99
CA LYS A 216 -2.43 3.50 29.46
C LYS A 216 -3.94 3.64 29.60
N THR A 217 -4.68 3.14 28.60
CA THR A 217 -6.16 3.19 28.64
C THR A 217 -6.73 2.32 29.75
N TYR A 218 -6.21 1.09 29.93
CA TYR A 218 -6.65 0.25 31.05
C TYR A 218 -6.36 0.88 32.41
N ASN A 219 -5.17 1.43 32.62
CA ASN A 219 -4.81 2.09 33.87
C ASN A 219 -5.69 3.30 34.20
N SER A 220 -6.19 4.01 33.19
CA SER A 220 -7.08 5.15 33.40
C SER A 220 -8.51 4.76 33.87
N LEU A 221 -8.88 3.48 33.78
CA LEU A 221 -10.18 2.98 34.26
C LEU A 221 -10.18 2.70 35.77
N PHE A 222 -9.01 2.66 36.40
CA PHE A 222 -8.84 2.37 37.83
C PHE A 222 -8.41 3.59 38.66
N GLN A 223 -8.37 4.75 38.05
CA GLN A 223 -8.17 6.06 38.67
C GLN A 223 -9.50 6.78 38.81
#